data_d1d24129247dc23661e8099d6f7054c5
#
_entry.id   d1d24129247dc23661e8099d6f7054c5
#
_cell.length_a   1.000
_cell.length_b   1.000
_cell.length_c   1.000
_cell.angle_alpha   90.00
_cell.angle_beta   90.00
_cell.angle_gamma   90.00
#
_symmetry.space_group_name_H-M   'P 1'
#
loop_
_entity.id
_entity.type
_entity.pdbx_description
1 polymer ?
#
loop_
_entity_poly.entity_id
_entity_poly.type
_entity_poly.pdbx_seq_one_letter_code
_entity_poly.pdbx_strand_id
1 'polypeptide(L)'
;MQTHHVSLESHATGATIYIAGLLGETAAVEAEEIVRALAWTVFVVRLDLRAVVYIDPDSFVRLARSVRRWSDARSGRVMLQFPERSQPRHASTRFPFGQLFRGGEVARLAFEC
;
A
#
# COMPACT_ATOMS: atom_id res chain seq x y z
N MET A 1 3.17 21.65 -6.57
CA MET A 1 3.24 21.13 -5.45
C MET A 1 2.74 19.76 -5.37
N GLN A 2 3.37 18.90 -4.68
CA GLN A 2 2.91 17.67 -4.65
C GLN A 2 1.92 17.49 -3.67
N THR A 3 0.94 16.75 -3.86
CA THR A 3 -0.08 16.58 -2.91
C THR A 3 -0.34 15.14 -2.69
N HIS A 4 -0.60 14.78 -1.50
CA HIS A 4 -1.01 13.44 -1.18
C HIS A 4 -1.93 13.52 0.02
N HIS A 5 -2.65 12.47 0.27
CA HIS A 5 -3.53 12.40 1.41
C HIS A 5 -3.53 10.97 1.90
N VAL A 6 -3.32 10.78 3.18
CA VAL A 6 -3.31 9.46 3.76
C VAL A 6 -4.30 9.49 4.91
N SER A 7 -5.22 8.54 4.94
CA SER A 7 -6.19 8.49 6.02
C SER A 7 -6.47 7.06 6.43
N LEU A 8 -7.05 6.89 7.57
CA LEU A 8 -7.32 5.58 8.12
C LEU A 8 -8.78 5.44 8.47
N GLU A 9 -9.33 4.29 8.18
CA GLU A 9 -10.65 3.97 8.61
C GLU A 9 -10.56 2.65 9.31
N SER A 10 -10.98 2.54 10.56
CA SER A 10 -10.87 1.31 11.29
C SER A 10 -12.19 0.68 11.53
N HIS A 11 -12.20 -0.62 11.60
CA HIS A 11 -13.38 -1.39 11.89
C HIS A 11 -13.01 -2.29 13.02
N ALA A 12 -13.80 -3.19 13.41
CA ALA A 12 -13.54 -4.07 14.52
C ALA A 12 -12.23 -4.82 14.39
N THR A 13 -12.02 -5.55 13.35
CA THR A 13 -10.82 -6.32 13.19
C THR A 13 -10.06 -5.93 11.95
N GLY A 14 -10.49 -4.88 11.26
CA GLY A 14 -9.87 -4.47 10.02
C GLY A 14 -9.57 -3.00 9.99
N ALA A 15 -8.72 -2.62 9.10
CA ALA A 15 -8.40 -1.22 8.91
C ALA A 15 -8.12 -0.98 7.44
N THR A 16 -8.55 0.15 6.94
CA THR A 16 -8.26 0.53 5.56
C THR A 16 -7.44 1.80 5.58
N ILE A 17 -6.32 1.78 4.89
CA ILE A 17 -5.49 2.95 4.77
C ILE A 17 -5.67 3.46 3.36
N TYR A 18 -6.21 4.66 3.23
CA TYR A 18 -6.46 5.24 1.93
C TYR A 18 -5.33 6.18 1.59
N ILE A 19 -4.76 6.03 0.41
CA ILE A 19 -3.72 6.91 -0.04
C ILE A 19 -4.16 7.49 -1.37
N ALA A 20 -4.10 8.80 -1.49
CA ALA A 20 -4.52 9.46 -2.72
C ALA A 20 -3.40 10.36 -3.18
N GLY A 21 -3.33 10.60 -4.46
CA GLY A 21 -2.37 11.54 -5.02
C GLY A 21 -1.02 10.90 -5.25
N LEU A 22 0.02 11.49 -4.67
CA LEU A 22 1.34 11.01 -4.89
C LEU A 22 1.80 10.07 -3.81
N LEU A 23 2.16 8.87 -4.14
CA LEU A 23 2.70 7.97 -3.16
C LEU A 23 4.20 8.06 -3.24
N GLY A 24 4.76 9.02 -2.55
CA GLY A 24 6.19 9.20 -2.46
C GLY A 24 6.63 8.95 -1.05
N GLU A 25 7.78 9.44 -0.70
CA GLU A 25 8.35 9.18 0.59
C GLU A 25 7.49 9.67 1.73
N THR A 26 6.95 10.85 1.66
CA THR A 26 6.15 11.38 2.74
C THR A 26 4.91 10.55 2.97
N ALA A 27 4.22 10.20 1.90
CA ALA A 27 3.01 9.41 2.04
C ALA A 27 3.36 8.02 2.59
N ALA A 28 4.46 7.46 2.16
CA ALA A 28 4.86 6.14 2.64
C ALA A 28 5.17 6.19 4.13
N VAL A 29 5.83 7.23 4.58
CA VAL A 29 6.16 7.35 5.99
C VAL A 29 4.90 7.52 6.82
N GLU A 30 3.96 8.29 6.33
CA GLU A 30 2.72 8.49 7.03
C GLU A 30 1.96 7.17 7.14
N ALA A 31 1.91 6.42 6.06
CA ALA A 31 1.21 5.17 6.08
C ALA A 31 1.91 4.18 7.03
N GLU A 32 3.23 4.19 7.05
CA GLU A 32 3.95 3.30 7.94
C GLU A 32 3.65 3.64 9.40
N GLU A 33 3.51 4.90 9.70
CA GLU A 33 3.21 5.28 11.05
C GLU A 33 1.84 4.81 11.45
N ILE A 34 0.91 4.85 10.53
CA ILE A 34 -0.42 4.37 10.80
C ILE A 34 -0.36 2.87 11.08
N VAL A 35 0.38 2.14 10.26
CA VAL A 35 0.48 0.71 10.45
C VAL A 35 1.06 0.38 11.82
N ARG A 36 2.07 1.11 12.20
CA ARG A 36 2.69 0.85 13.48
C ARG A 36 1.78 1.15 14.64
N ALA A 37 0.84 2.03 14.48
CA ALA A 37 -0.07 2.40 15.53
C ALA A 37 -1.35 1.58 15.58
N LEU A 38 -1.51 0.61 14.68
CA LEU A 38 -2.74 -0.14 14.65
C LEU A 38 -2.91 -1.00 15.90
N ALA A 39 -4.13 -1.08 16.37
CA ALA A 39 -4.42 -1.86 17.55
C ALA A 39 -4.16 -3.32 17.32
N TRP A 40 -3.91 -4.05 18.37
CA TRP A 40 -3.65 -5.47 18.27
C TRP A 40 -4.86 -6.27 17.80
N THR A 41 -6.02 -5.68 17.86
CA THR A 41 -7.22 -6.37 17.42
C THR A 41 -7.36 -6.33 15.91
N VAL A 42 -6.52 -5.56 15.22
CA VAL A 42 -6.62 -5.48 13.78
C VAL A 42 -5.84 -6.61 13.15
N PHE A 43 -6.53 -7.44 12.37
CA PHE A 43 -5.89 -8.53 11.68
C PHE A 43 -5.91 -8.39 10.18
N VAL A 44 -6.67 -7.45 9.63
CA VAL A 44 -6.72 -7.27 8.18
C VAL A 44 -6.47 -5.82 7.88
N VAL A 45 -5.50 -5.54 7.01
CA VAL A 45 -5.23 -4.20 6.59
C VAL A 45 -5.44 -4.12 5.08
N ARG A 46 -6.20 -3.16 4.64
CA ARG A 46 -6.40 -2.96 3.23
C ARG A 46 -5.70 -1.67 2.85
N LEU A 47 -4.85 -1.71 1.87
CA LEU A 47 -4.24 -0.50 1.38
C LEU A 47 -5.00 -0.13 0.12
N ASP A 48 -5.72 0.98 0.19
CA ASP A 48 -6.55 1.40 -0.93
C ASP A 48 -5.79 2.46 -1.71
N LEU A 49 -5.24 2.06 -2.83
CA LEU A 49 -4.44 2.92 -3.65
C LEU A 49 -5.17 3.37 -4.90
N ARG A 50 -6.48 3.21 -4.90
CA ARG A 50 -7.24 3.51 -6.11
C ARG A 50 -7.18 4.97 -6.51
N ALA A 51 -6.94 5.85 -5.57
CA ALA A 51 -6.87 7.26 -5.89
C ALA A 51 -5.44 7.77 -6.05
N VAL A 52 -4.47 6.88 -6.10
CA VAL A 52 -3.11 7.28 -6.28
C VAL A 52 -2.87 7.55 -7.74
N VAL A 53 -2.22 8.67 -8.06
CA VAL A 53 -1.96 8.99 -9.44
C VAL A 53 -0.54 8.72 -9.83
N TYR A 54 0.37 8.65 -8.89
CA TYR A 54 1.75 8.33 -9.19
C TYR A 54 2.36 7.59 -8.04
N ILE A 55 3.15 6.58 -8.30
CA ILE A 55 3.82 5.84 -7.27
C ILE A 55 5.30 5.88 -7.48
N ASP A 56 6.02 6.29 -6.45
CA ASP A 56 7.45 6.23 -6.48
C ASP A 56 7.82 4.80 -6.12
N PRO A 57 8.56 4.10 -6.95
CA PRO A 57 8.83 2.70 -6.71
C PRO A 57 9.51 2.40 -5.39
N ASP A 58 10.51 3.16 -5.04
CA ASP A 58 11.23 2.88 -3.81
C ASP A 58 10.36 3.09 -2.60
N SER A 59 9.52 4.10 -2.66
CA SER A 59 8.64 4.40 -1.56
C SER A 59 7.61 3.30 -1.40
N PHE A 60 7.12 2.78 -2.52
CA PHE A 60 6.15 1.72 -2.43
C PHE A 60 6.78 0.47 -1.85
N VAL A 61 7.98 0.13 -2.25
CA VAL A 61 8.64 -1.06 -1.75
C VAL A 61 8.87 -0.91 -0.26
N ARG A 62 9.24 0.26 0.18
CA ARG A 62 9.45 0.50 1.58
C ARG A 62 8.17 0.29 2.35
N LEU A 63 7.07 0.83 1.88
CA LEU A 63 5.79 0.67 2.53
C LEU A 63 5.39 -0.80 2.54
N ALA A 64 5.59 -1.48 1.43
CA ALA A 64 5.23 -2.87 1.32
C ALA A 64 5.98 -3.70 2.36
N ARG A 65 7.25 -3.42 2.56
CA ARG A 65 8.01 -4.16 3.52
C ARG A 65 7.52 -3.90 4.93
N SER A 66 7.13 -2.69 5.20
CA SER A 66 6.64 -2.33 6.49
C SER A 66 5.35 -3.07 6.81
N VAL A 67 4.46 -3.11 5.84
CA VAL A 67 3.19 -3.76 6.02
C VAL A 67 3.38 -5.26 6.14
N ARG A 68 4.35 -5.79 5.42
CA ARG A 68 4.60 -7.20 5.50
C ARG A 68 5.12 -7.55 6.87
N ARG A 69 5.98 -6.75 7.44
CA ARG A 69 6.47 -7.01 8.77
C ARG A 69 5.31 -7.00 9.76
N TRP A 70 4.39 -6.07 9.59
CA TRP A 70 3.22 -6.03 10.45
C TRP A 70 2.44 -7.33 10.33
N SER A 71 2.23 -7.77 9.12
CA SER A 71 1.46 -8.96 8.87
C SER A 71 2.13 -10.17 9.47
N ASP A 72 3.43 -10.30 9.32
CA ASP A 72 4.13 -11.44 9.85
C ASP A 72 4.08 -11.45 11.38
N ALA A 73 4.19 -10.31 11.99
CA ALA A 73 4.18 -10.25 13.43
C ALA A 73 2.84 -10.59 14.03
N ARG A 74 1.76 -10.42 13.29
CA ARG A 74 0.45 -10.66 13.84
C ARG A 74 -0.30 -11.76 13.17
N SER A 75 0.29 -12.42 12.24
CA SER A 75 -0.40 -13.41 11.43
C SER A 75 -1.58 -12.75 10.76
N GLY A 76 -1.38 -11.52 10.30
CA GLY A 76 -2.46 -10.77 9.71
C GLY A 76 -2.53 -10.94 8.22
N ARG A 77 -3.46 -10.22 7.59
CA ARG A 77 -3.63 -10.29 6.19
C ARG A 77 -3.57 -8.94 5.59
N VAL A 78 -3.01 -8.79 4.44
CA VAL A 78 -2.93 -7.52 3.75
C VAL A 78 -3.60 -7.62 2.40
N MET A 79 -4.44 -6.65 2.09
CA MET A 79 -5.11 -6.61 0.81
C MET A 79 -4.74 -5.34 0.12
N LEU A 80 -4.53 -5.40 -1.19
CA LEU A 80 -4.19 -4.23 -1.96
C LEU A 80 -5.25 -3.93 -2.98
N GLN A 81 -5.58 -2.67 -3.16
CA GLN A 81 -6.49 -2.28 -4.23
C GLN A 81 -5.80 -1.24 -5.06
N PHE A 82 -5.64 -1.49 -6.35
CA PHE A 82 -4.95 -0.59 -7.23
C PHE A 82 -5.88 0.11 -8.20
N PRO A 83 -5.45 1.20 -8.77
CA PRO A 83 -6.26 1.92 -9.73
C PRO A 83 -6.43 1.05 -10.92
N GLU A 84 -7.67 0.74 -11.23
CA GLU A 84 -7.91 -0.05 -12.30
C GLU A 84 -7.44 0.41 -13.55
N ARG A 85 -7.65 1.59 -13.87
CA ARG A 85 -7.32 2.02 -15.08
C ARG A 85 -5.98 2.36 -15.26
N SER A 86 -5.22 2.46 -14.39
CA SER A 86 -4.02 2.91 -14.67
C SER A 86 -3.15 1.93 -15.15
N GLN A 87 -3.49 0.90 -15.11
CA GLN A 87 -2.68 0.02 -15.46
C GLN A 87 -2.11 -0.11 -16.65
N PRO A 88 -2.43 -0.64 -17.33
CA PRO A 88 -1.77 -1.09 -18.39
C PRO A 88 -1.00 -0.19 -19.14
N ARG A 89 -1.49 0.60 -19.75
CA ARG A 89 -0.85 1.35 -20.60
C ARG A 89 0.07 2.23 -20.06
N HIS A 90 -0.21 3.04 -19.35
CA HIS A 90 0.63 3.95 -18.88
C HIS A 90 1.49 3.44 -17.84
N ALA A 91 1.01 2.82 -16.96
CA ALA A 91 1.70 2.34 -15.88
C ALA A 91 2.85 1.54 -16.27
N SER A 92 2.69 0.74 -17.15
CA SER A 92 3.71 -0.12 -17.50
C SER A 92 4.86 0.57 -17.96
N THR A 93 4.70 1.72 -18.40
CA THR A 93 5.78 2.30 -18.94
C THR A 93 6.50 2.99 -17.92
N ARG A 94 5.94 3.61 -17.00
CA ARG A 94 6.58 4.34 -16.18
C ARG A 94 6.81 3.80 -14.93
N PHE A 95 6.10 3.11 -14.46
CA PHE A 95 6.48 2.74 -13.32
C PHE A 95 6.13 1.50 -13.03
N PRO A 96 6.77 1.07 -12.24
CA PRO A 96 6.66 -0.19 -11.99
C PRO A 96 5.50 -0.80 -11.48
N PHE A 97 4.44 -0.14 -11.56
CA PHE A 97 3.26 -0.74 -11.18
C PHE A 97 3.25 -2.05 -11.86
N GLY A 98 3.45 -2.06 -13.10
CA GLY A 98 3.40 -3.23 -13.89
C GLY A 98 4.43 -4.20 -13.48
N GLN A 99 5.60 -3.79 -13.21
CA GLN A 99 6.58 -4.64 -12.82
C GLN A 99 6.45 -5.12 -11.47
N LEU A 100 6.19 -4.26 -10.54
CA LEU A 100 6.02 -4.63 -9.20
C LEU A 100 4.93 -5.60 -8.99
N PHE A 101 3.88 -5.47 -9.75
CA PHE A 101 2.80 -6.32 -9.54
C PHE A 101 2.61 -7.32 -10.58
N ARG A 102 3.49 -7.46 -11.46
CA ARG A 102 3.37 -8.32 -12.47
C ARG A 102 2.92 -9.51 -11.97
N GLY A 103 1.97 -9.83 -12.13
CA GLY A 103 1.42 -10.95 -11.72
C GLY A 103 1.22 -11.03 -10.29
N GLY A 104 1.22 -9.99 -9.70
CA GLY A 104 0.95 -10.04 -8.34
C GLY A 104 2.02 -10.70 -7.57
N GLU A 105 3.01 -11.19 -8.20
CA GLU A 105 4.03 -11.80 -7.55
C GLU A 105 4.79 -10.98 -6.61
N VAL A 106 5.23 -9.88 -6.99
CA VAL A 106 5.97 -9.06 -6.11
C VAL A 106 5.11 -8.65 -4.97
N ALA A 107 3.89 -8.31 -5.24
CA ALA A 107 2.96 -7.92 -4.23
C ALA A 107 2.80 -9.04 -3.27
N ARG A 108 2.64 -10.22 -3.78
CA ARG A 108 2.47 -11.32 -2.96
C ARG A 108 3.68 -11.53 -2.14
N LEU A 109 4.86 -11.48 -2.66
CA LEU A 109 6.03 -11.64 -1.91
C LEU A 109 6.16 -10.57 -0.85
N ALA A 110 5.78 -9.40 -1.15
CA ALA A 110 5.88 -8.33 -0.21
C ALA A 110 4.88 -8.41 0.91
N PHE A 111 3.69 -8.84 0.59
CA PHE A 111 2.62 -8.80 1.54
C PHE A 111 2.16 -10.12 2.11
N GLU A 112 2.32 -11.14 1.38
CA GLU A 112 1.88 -12.37 1.83
C GLU A 112 2.89 -13.30 2.19
N CYS A 113 3.92 -13.20 1.78
CA CYS A 113 4.88 -14.08 1.95
C CYS A 113 5.37 -14.46 2.78
#